data_6e7127e8b5a9e13863851aa302c781dd
#
_entry.id   6e7127e8b5a9e13863851aa302c781dd
#
_cell.length_a   1.000
_cell.length_b   1.000
_cell.length_c   1.000
_cell.angle_alpha   90.00
_cell.angle_beta   90.00
_cell.angle_gamma   90.00
#
_symmetry.space_group_name_H-M   'P 1'
#
loop_
_entity.id
_entity.type
_entity.pdbx_description
1 polymer ?
#
loop_
_entity_poly.entity_id
_entity_poly.type
_entity_poly.pdbx_seq_one_letter_code
_entity_poly.pdbx_strand_id
1 'polypeptide(L)'
;MESTQQTSFSRQVALYSVMQDIIHCGPISRASISKQTGLSKQTVSELVRILEGEGWIRETGRTSGHVGRTATTYELIPESAFMAAVDLGGTKVRVAIVDLAGTIVAEVVAPTHPDGGRHVADQIGDLVSRAIGEGNVAANTVRQTVVGCPGVPDVLSGKVNFAPNIAGIDQIDFRTAVSEATGTKTLLENDVNLAVLGEHWLGAGHGIDNVALIAFGTGVGAGLIVNGALVRGASGAAGELGYLPFGADPFEEESLRVGAFERVSATHGIRAAYLATTGKDVDVPAIFDAAASGEVAAREVLDKVATQMARAVAAIGAVVAPEVVILGGAIGSRPEILTATSDELKRCFPFPIRIEPAQLGHHAALSGAVAVGLTELHTELFAKSAPGAVITLPTPKQGKLAGSAE
;
A
#
# COMPACT_ATOMS: atom_id res chain seq x y z
N MET A 1 12.15 3.01 -41.68
CA MET A 1 12.35 2.91 -40.21
C MET A 1 11.03 3.12 -39.44
N GLU A 2 10.15 4.02 -39.82
CA GLU A 2 8.84 4.26 -39.12
C GLU A 2 7.90 3.05 -39.13
N SER A 3 7.81 2.30 -40.23
CA SER A 3 6.89 1.13 -40.30
C SER A 3 7.25 -0.02 -39.34
N THR A 4 8.55 -0.22 -39.06
CA THR A 4 9.04 -1.28 -38.16
C THR A 4 8.80 -0.92 -36.70
N GLN A 5 8.92 0.34 -36.33
CA GLN A 5 8.60 0.85 -34.97
C GLN A 5 7.10 0.80 -34.70
N GLN A 6 6.25 1.14 -35.67
CA GLN A 6 4.81 1.13 -35.54
C GLN A 6 4.24 -0.29 -35.40
N THR A 7 4.85 -1.27 -36.11
CA THR A 7 4.48 -2.71 -35.99
C THR A 7 4.91 -3.26 -34.62
N SER A 8 6.06 -2.85 -34.09
CA SER A 8 6.55 -3.22 -32.76
C SER A 8 5.63 -2.70 -31.66
N PHE A 9 5.21 -1.44 -31.75
CA PHE A 9 4.31 -0.80 -30.78
C PHE A 9 2.92 -1.47 -30.76
N SER A 10 2.31 -1.68 -31.92
CA SER A 10 1.00 -2.34 -32.02
C SER A 10 1.04 -3.76 -31.46
N ARG A 11 2.15 -4.48 -31.63
CA ARG A 11 2.32 -5.84 -31.10
C ARG A 11 2.43 -5.84 -29.58
N GLN A 12 3.08 -4.85 -28.98
CA GLN A 12 3.21 -4.74 -27.52
C GLN A 12 1.90 -4.35 -26.84
N VAL A 13 1.13 -3.45 -27.44
CA VAL A 13 -0.24 -3.13 -26.97
C VAL A 13 -1.12 -4.39 -27.02
N ALA A 14 -1.00 -5.18 -28.08
CA ALA A 14 -1.75 -6.43 -28.21
C ALA A 14 -1.30 -7.49 -27.16
N LEU A 15 0.01 -7.60 -26.89
CA LEU A 15 0.55 -8.48 -25.86
C LEU A 15 0.03 -8.11 -24.47
N TYR A 16 0.07 -6.83 -24.15
CA TYR A 16 -0.49 -6.28 -22.92
C TYR A 16 -1.97 -6.67 -22.75
N SER A 17 -2.80 -6.43 -23.78
CA SER A 17 -4.24 -6.74 -23.72
C SER A 17 -4.50 -8.24 -23.51
N VAL A 18 -3.72 -9.11 -24.16
CA VAL A 18 -3.82 -10.57 -23.98
C VAL A 18 -3.42 -10.98 -22.57
N MET A 19 -2.33 -10.43 -22.03
CA MET A 19 -1.90 -10.76 -20.67
C MET A 19 -2.88 -10.26 -19.63
N GLN A 20 -3.45 -9.06 -19.81
CA GLN A 20 -4.47 -8.53 -18.92
C GLN A 20 -5.67 -9.48 -18.81
N ASP A 21 -6.18 -9.96 -19.94
CA ASP A 21 -7.28 -10.94 -19.95
C ASP A 21 -6.90 -12.26 -19.26
N ILE A 22 -5.68 -12.74 -19.47
CA ILE A 22 -5.20 -14.00 -18.87
C ILE A 22 -5.06 -13.83 -17.35
N ILE A 23 -4.52 -12.71 -16.88
CA ILE A 23 -4.33 -12.42 -15.45
C ILE A 23 -5.68 -12.32 -14.73
N HIS A 24 -6.67 -11.65 -15.35
CA HIS A 24 -7.96 -11.40 -14.70
C HIS A 24 -8.98 -12.52 -14.86
N CYS A 25 -9.00 -13.14 -16.05
CA CYS A 25 -10.06 -14.07 -16.44
C CYS A 25 -9.57 -15.51 -16.58
N GLY A 26 -8.29 -15.77 -16.29
CA GLY A 26 -7.73 -17.13 -16.41
C GLY A 26 -8.38 -18.13 -15.43
N PRO A 27 -8.58 -19.38 -15.86
CA PRO A 27 -8.26 -19.97 -17.18
C PRO A 27 -9.19 -19.50 -18.32
N ILE A 28 -8.61 -18.97 -19.39
CA ILE A 28 -9.35 -18.38 -20.53
C ILE A 28 -8.94 -18.98 -21.86
N SER A 29 -9.90 -19.11 -22.81
CA SER A 29 -9.62 -19.64 -24.15
C SER A 29 -9.16 -18.54 -25.12
N ARG A 30 -8.37 -18.93 -26.17
CA ARG A 30 -7.99 -18.00 -27.26
C ARG A 30 -9.19 -17.33 -27.92
N ALA A 31 -10.32 -18.05 -28.04
CA ALA A 31 -11.54 -17.50 -28.61
C ALA A 31 -12.16 -16.42 -27.72
N SER A 32 -12.14 -16.61 -26.39
CA SER A 32 -12.62 -15.63 -25.43
C SER A 32 -11.70 -14.40 -25.40
N ILE A 33 -10.38 -14.57 -25.38
CA ILE A 33 -9.40 -13.48 -25.48
C ILE A 33 -9.64 -12.67 -26.77
N SER A 34 -9.78 -13.32 -27.92
CA SER A 34 -10.07 -12.65 -29.20
C SER A 34 -11.37 -11.83 -29.14
N LYS A 35 -12.39 -12.34 -28.44
CA LYS A 35 -13.67 -11.63 -28.26
C LYS A 35 -13.55 -10.43 -27.33
N GLN A 36 -12.82 -10.55 -26.24
CA GLN A 36 -12.67 -9.48 -25.23
C GLN A 36 -11.74 -8.35 -25.72
N THR A 37 -10.60 -8.71 -26.30
CA THR A 37 -9.59 -7.76 -26.80
C THR A 37 -9.94 -7.14 -28.16
N GLY A 38 -10.83 -7.75 -28.93
CA GLY A 38 -11.10 -7.37 -30.33
C GLY A 38 -9.98 -7.77 -31.32
N LEU A 39 -8.93 -8.45 -30.85
CA LEU A 39 -7.83 -8.92 -31.70
C LEU A 39 -8.23 -10.08 -32.58
N SER A 40 -7.59 -10.20 -33.76
CA SER A 40 -7.83 -11.34 -34.66
C SER A 40 -7.44 -12.66 -33.97
N LYS A 41 -8.14 -13.76 -34.31
CA LYS A 41 -7.82 -15.11 -33.81
C LYS A 41 -6.38 -15.53 -34.14
N GLN A 42 -5.85 -15.07 -35.26
CA GLN A 42 -4.47 -15.35 -35.68
C GLN A 42 -3.48 -14.61 -34.76
N THR A 43 -3.70 -13.32 -34.48
CA THR A 43 -2.88 -12.50 -33.57
C THR A 43 -2.86 -13.11 -32.18
N VAL A 44 -4.04 -13.44 -31.62
CA VAL A 44 -4.14 -14.06 -30.28
C VAL A 44 -3.40 -15.41 -30.26
N SER A 45 -3.55 -16.23 -31.30
CA SER A 45 -2.85 -17.53 -31.36
C SER A 45 -1.33 -17.41 -31.42
N GLU A 46 -0.83 -16.37 -32.09
CA GLU A 46 0.61 -16.08 -32.14
C GLU A 46 1.12 -15.57 -30.76
N LEU A 47 0.43 -14.62 -30.15
CA LEU A 47 0.82 -14.07 -28.87
C LEU A 47 0.76 -15.12 -27.74
N VAL A 48 -0.29 -15.92 -27.68
CA VAL A 48 -0.40 -17.02 -26.69
C VAL A 48 0.74 -18.01 -26.87
N ARG A 49 1.12 -18.37 -28.09
CA ARG A 49 2.26 -19.27 -28.34
C ARG A 49 3.59 -18.67 -27.87
N ILE A 50 3.77 -17.37 -28.02
CA ILE A 50 4.97 -16.66 -27.53
C ILE A 50 5.01 -16.70 -26.01
N LEU A 51 3.91 -16.29 -25.34
CA LEU A 51 3.82 -16.27 -23.89
C LEU A 51 3.99 -17.65 -23.25
N GLU A 52 3.45 -18.69 -23.90
CA GLU A 52 3.63 -20.08 -23.49
C GLU A 52 5.10 -20.52 -23.67
N GLY A 53 5.72 -20.19 -24.83
CA GLY A 53 7.12 -20.49 -25.10
C GLY A 53 8.11 -19.77 -24.19
N GLU A 54 7.76 -18.59 -23.69
CA GLU A 54 8.54 -17.82 -22.73
C GLU A 54 8.27 -18.25 -21.26
N GLY A 55 7.29 -19.13 -21.02
CA GLY A 55 7.00 -19.66 -19.70
C GLY A 55 6.15 -18.73 -18.81
N TRP A 56 5.43 -17.77 -19.39
CA TRP A 56 4.54 -16.88 -18.62
C TRP A 56 3.15 -17.45 -18.37
N ILE A 57 2.71 -18.32 -19.28
CA ILE A 57 1.39 -18.97 -19.23
C ILE A 57 1.48 -20.45 -19.50
N ARG A 58 0.50 -21.20 -19.05
CA ARG A 58 0.38 -22.64 -19.30
C ARG A 58 -1.02 -23.03 -19.76
N GLU A 59 -1.13 -24.11 -20.49
CA GLU A 59 -2.38 -24.79 -20.79
C GLU A 59 -2.92 -25.47 -19.53
N THR A 60 -4.20 -25.27 -19.20
CA THR A 60 -4.82 -25.80 -17.97
C THR A 60 -5.93 -26.81 -18.20
N GLY A 61 -6.35 -27.00 -19.44
CA GLY A 61 -7.40 -27.95 -19.79
C GLY A 61 -8.27 -27.52 -20.94
N ARG A 62 -9.49 -28.05 -20.96
CA ARG A 62 -10.48 -27.79 -22.02
C ARG A 62 -11.81 -27.40 -21.41
N THR A 63 -12.40 -26.32 -21.94
CA THR A 63 -13.75 -25.93 -21.51
C THR A 63 -14.76 -26.98 -21.95
N SER A 64 -15.51 -27.57 -21.02
CA SER A 64 -16.68 -28.41 -21.28
C SER A 64 -17.93 -27.56 -20.98
N GLY A 65 -18.73 -27.15 -21.99
CA GLY A 65 -19.91 -26.35 -21.66
C GLY A 65 -20.88 -25.95 -22.78
N HIS A 66 -20.60 -26.23 -24.02
CA HIS A 66 -21.60 -26.12 -25.11
C HIS A 66 -21.39 -27.23 -26.15
N VAL A 67 -22.49 -27.61 -26.85
CA VAL A 67 -22.44 -28.52 -28.01
C VAL A 67 -21.57 -27.86 -29.08
N GLY A 68 -20.27 -28.23 -29.11
CA GLY A 68 -19.27 -27.68 -30.00
C GLY A 68 -17.86 -27.89 -29.44
N ARG A 69 -16.83 -27.78 -30.24
CA ARG A 69 -15.42 -28.05 -29.99
C ARG A 69 -14.96 -27.58 -28.58
N THR A 70 -14.40 -28.52 -27.81
CA THR A 70 -13.60 -28.22 -26.60
C THR A 70 -12.47 -27.26 -26.94
N ALA A 71 -12.39 -26.12 -26.26
CA ALA A 71 -11.32 -25.13 -26.48
C ALA A 71 -10.29 -25.23 -25.35
N THR A 72 -9.01 -25.24 -25.73
CA THR A 72 -7.88 -25.12 -24.79
C THR A 72 -7.94 -23.82 -24.03
N THR A 73 -7.72 -23.87 -22.71
CA THR A 73 -7.63 -22.71 -21.81
C THR A 73 -6.23 -22.49 -21.30
N TYR A 74 -5.90 -21.24 -21.04
CA TYR A 74 -4.60 -20.78 -20.58
C TYR A 74 -4.74 -19.96 -19.30
N GLU A 75 -3.76 -20.08 -18.43
CA GLU A 75 -3.64 -19.26 -17.21
C GLU A 75 -2.20 -18.77 -17.03
N LEU A 76 -2.03 -17.72 -16.24
CA LEU A 76 -0.72 -17.25 -15.77
C LEU A 76 0.00 -18.37 -15.02
N ILE A 77 1.33 -18.44 -15.16
CA ILE A 77 2.20 -19.21 -14.27
C ILE A 77 2.67 -18.25 -13.17
N PRO A 78 2.03 -18.22 -11.98
CA PRO A 78 2.37 -17.24 -10.95
C PRO A 78 3.84 -17.30 -10.52
N GLU A 79 4.40 -18.50 -10.52
CA GLU A 79 5.75 -18.80 -10.06
C GLU A 79 6.85 -18.42 -11.08
N SER A 80 6.51 -17.86 -12.24
CA SER A 80 7.49 -17.49 -13.28
C SER A 80 8.31 -16.24 -12.92
N ALA A 81 7.81 -15.40 -12.01
CA ALA A 81 8.58 -14.33 -11.39
C ALA A 81 7.99 -13.96 -10.02
N PHE A 82 8.82 -13.34 -9.17
CA PHE A 82 8.45 -12.90 -7.83
C PHE A 82 8.94 -11.48 -7.58
N MET A 83 8.39 -10.88 -6.53
CA MET A 83 8.87 -9.63 -5.94
C MET A 83 8.98 -9.76 -4.42
N ALA A 84 9.78 -8.91 -3.80
CA ALA A 84 9.79 -8.71 -2.36
C ALA A 84 8.98 -7.45 -2.02
N ALA A 85 8.06 -7.56 -1.06
CA ALA A 85 7.34 -6.45 -0.45
C ALA A 85 7.83 -6.28 0.98
N VAL A 86 8.17 -5.06 1.38
CA VAL A 86 8.71 -4.73 2.69
C VAL A 86 7.89 -3.62 3.33
N ASP A 87 7.43 -3.84 4.55
CA ASP A 87 6.84 -2.84 5.44
C ASP A 87 7.85 -2.55 6.56
N LEU A 88 8.51 -1.38 6.46
CA LEU A 88 9.52 -0.93 7.41
C LEU A 88 8.92 0.03 8.41
N GLY A 89 8.61 -0.45 9.61
CA GLY A 89 8.22 0.40 10.72
C GLY A 89 9.38 0.72 11.66
N GLY A 90 9.18 1.68 12.55
CA GLY A 90 10.19 2.06 13.57
C GLY A 90 10.50 0.96 14.60
N THR A 91 9.63 -0.04 14.75
CA THR A 91 9.78 -1.12 15.74
C THR A 91 9.94 -2.51 15.13
N LYS A 92 9.45 -2.73 13.94
CA LYS A 92 9.50 -4.02 13.23
C LYS A 92 9.57 -3.83 11.73
N VAL A 93 10.25 -4.78 11.08
CA VAL A 93 10.31 -4.93 9.63
C VAL A 93 9.56 -6.20 9.26
N ARG A 94 8.67 -6.11 8.28
CA ARG A 94 7.93 -7.23 7.70
C ARG A 94 8.34 -7.37 6.24
N VAL A 95 8.67 -8.58 5.81
CA VAL A 95 9.06 -8.88 4.43
C VAL A 95 8.20 -10.02 3.92
N ALA A 96 7.64 -9.87 2.73
CA ALA A 96 6.92 -10.92 2.03
C ALA A 96 7.52 -11.16 0.64
N ILE A 97 7.59 -12.42 0.22
CA ILE A 97 7.83 -12.81 -1.17
C ILE A 97 6.49 -13.10 -1.82
N VAL A 98 6.28 -12.52 -2.99
CA VAL A 98 4.98 -12.47 -3.67
C VAL A 98 5.14 -12.91 -5.12
N ASP A 99 4.23 -13.77 -5.59
CA ASP A 99 4.19 -14.25 -6.97
C ASP A 99 3.48 -13.25 -7.93
N LEU A 100 3.47 -13.52 -9.23
CA LEU A 100 2.82 -12.66 -10.24
C LEU A 100 1.29 -12.56 -10.09
N ALA A 101 0.64 -13.45 -9.34
CA ALA A 101 -0.78 -13.38 -9.05
C ALA A 101 -1.10 -12.60 -7.76
N GLY A 102 -0.09 -12.06 -7.06
CA GLY A 102 -0.25 -11.35 -5.80
C GLY A 102 -0.36 -12.25 -4.58
N THR A 103 -0.03 -13.53 -4.70
CA THR A 103 -0.06 -14.47 -3.58
C THR A 103 1.23 -14.35 -2.77
N ILE A 104 1.12 -14.14 -1.47
CA ILE A 104 2.27 -14.20 -0.56
C ILE A 104 2.65 -15.67 -0.38
N VAL A 105 3.86 -16.03 -0.80
CA VAL A 105 4.40 -17.39 -0.69
C VAL A 105 5.25 -17.58 0.56
N ALA A 106 5.81 -16.50 1.11
CA ALA A 106 6.52 -16.49 2.39
C ALA A 106 6.42 -15.10 3.03
N GLU A 107 6.39 -15.07 4.36
CA GLU A 107 6.39 -13.83 5.13
C GLU A 107 7.29 -14.00 6.37
N VAL A 108 8.17 -13.03 6.61
CA VAL A 108 9.04 -12.99 7.78
C VAL A 108 8.93 -11.63 8.47
N VAL A 109 9.01 -11.64 9.79
CA VAL A 109 8.95 -10.43 10.62
C VAL A 109 10.12 -10.44 11.60
N ALA A 110 10.74 -9.28 11.81
CA ALA A 110 11.79 -9.09 12.81
C ALA A 110 11.68 -7.69 13.45
N PRO A 111 12.23 -7.48 14.66
CA PRO A 111 12.40 -6.14 15.22
C PRO A 111 13.31 -5.31 14.31
N THR A 112 12.98 -4.01 14.14
CA THR A 112 13.81 -3.07 13.36
C THR A 112 15.17 -2.89 14.04
N HIS A 113 16.25 -2.91 13.26
CA HIS A 113 17.61 -2.76 13.80
C HIS A 113 17.76 -1.37 14.45
N PRO A 114 18.21 -1.30 15.72
CA PRO A 114 18.21 -0.05 16.48
C PRO A 114 19.20 1.00 15.94
N ASP A 115 20.27 0.58 15.28
CA ASP A 115 21.28 1.48 14.72
C ASP A 115 20.82 2.17 13.43
N GLY A 116 19.69 1.74 12.84
CA GLY A 116 19.08 2.39 11.68
C GLY A 116 19.96 2.36 10.42
N GLY A 117 19.77 3.36 9.54
CA GLY A 117 20.62 3.60 8.36
C GLY A 117 20.98 2.35 7.56
N ARG A 118 22.27 2.14 7.30
CA ARG A 118 22.78 0.99 6.54
C ARG A 118 22.43 -0.35 7.20
N HIS A 119 22.41 -0.43 8.54
CA HIS A 119 22.08 -1.68 9.24
C HIS A 119 20.67 -2.16 8.95
N VAL A 120 19.71 -1.24 8.80
CA VAL A 120 18.33 -1.59 8.38
C VAL A 120 18.30 -2.04 6.92
N ALA A 121 19.08 -1.42 6.02
CA ALA A 121 19.16 -1.87 4.64
C ALA A 121 19.73 -3.29 4.52
N ASP A 122 20.82 -3.58 5.25
CA ASP A 122 21.43 -4.91 5.30
C ASP A 122 20.47 -5.93 5.94
N GLN A 123 19.76 -5.55 7.02
CA GLN A 123 18.70 -6.37 7.64
C GLN A 123 17.58 -6.72 6.64
N ILE A 124 17.16 -5.77 5.81
CA ILE A 124 16.16 -6.05 4.76
C ILE A 124 16.69 -7.10 3.79
N GLY A 125 17.95 -7.01 3.37
CA GLY A 125 18.61 -8.01 2.53
C GLY A 125 18.59 -9.41 3.13
N ASP A 126 18.94 -9.52 4.42
CA ASP A 126 18.90 -10.78 5.16
C ASP A 126 17.51 -11.36 5.28
N LEU A 127 16.51 -10.51 5.58
CA LEU A 127 15.10 -10.92 5.69
C LEU A 127 14.51 -11.35 4.33
N VAL A 128 14.87 -10.66 3.24
CA VAL A 128 14.48 -11.07 1.88
C VAL A 128 15.10 -12.43 1.55
N SER A 129 16.38 -12.63 1.83
CA SER A 129 17.08 -13.91 1.62
C SER A 129 16.44 -15.04 2.43
N ARG A 130 16.08 -14.77 3.67
CA ARG A 130 15.38 -15.71 4.54
C ARG A 130 13.99 -16.06 4.00
N ALA A 131 13.21 -15.06 3.60
CA ALA A 131 11.87 -15.27 3.03
C ALA A 131 11.91 -16.06 1.71
N ILE A 132 12.92 -15.82 0.86
CA ILE A 132 13.20 -16.62 -0.34
C ILE A 132 13.40 -18.08 0.02
N GLY A 133 14.22 -18.36 1.05
CA GLY A 133 14.47 -19.73 1.53
C GLY A 133 13.23 -20.39 2.11
N GLU A 134 12.45 -19.70 2.94
CA GLU A 134 11.21 -20.20 3.54
C GLU A 134 10.11 -20.46 2.47
N GLY A 135 10.04 -19.64 1.43
CA GLY A 135 9.14 -19.81 0.29
C GLY A 135 9.61 -20.83 -0.74
N ASN A 136 10.81 -21.39 -0.57
CA ASN A 136 11.43 -22.29 -1.56
C ASN A 136 11.47 -21.69 -2.98
N VAL A 137 11.77 -20.38 -3.05
CA VAL A 137 11.82 -19.61 -4.30
C VAL A 137 13.25 -19.54 -4.82
N ALA A 138 13.44 -19.61 -6.13
CA ALA A 138 14.76 -19.40 -6.73
C ALA A 138 15.11 -17.90 -6.68
N ALA A 139 16.22 -17.52 -6.04
CA ALA A 139 16.58 -16.12 -5.80
C ALA A 139 16.62 -15.26 -7.09
N ASN A 140 17.06 -15.84 -8.21
CA ASN A 140 17.13 -15.16 -9.50
C ASN A 140 15.75 -14.88 -10.14
N THR A 141 14.66 -15.41 -9.59
CA THR A 141 13.29 -15.12 -10.02
C THR A 141 12.66 -13.94 -9.31
N VAL A 142 13.26 -13.48 -8.19
CA VAL A 142 12.84 -12.25 -7.50
C VAL A 142 13.41 -11.05 -8.27
N ARG A 143 12.55 -10.25 -8.87
CA ARG A 143 12.91 -9.20 -9.84
C ARG A 143 13.09 -7.83 -9.21
N GLN A 144 12.34 -7.53 -8.15
CA GLN A 144 12.37 -6.22 -7.52
C GLN A 144 11.96 -6.30 -6.05
N THR A 145 12.30 -5.25 -5.31
CA THR A 145 11.90 -5.02 -3.93
C THR A 145 11.16 -3.69 -3.81
N VAL A 146 10.01 -3.68 -3.17
CA VAL A 146 9.27 -2.45 -2.81
C VAL A 146 9.32 -2.29 -1.31
N VAL A 147 9.78 -1.14 -0.84
CA VAL A 147 9.90 -0.83 0.59
C VAL A 147 8.97 0.31 0.94
N GLY A 148 7.99 0.02 1.79
CA GLY A 148 7.25 1.03 2.53
C GLY A 148 8.09 1.51 3.70
N CYS A 149 8.33 2.80 3.81
CA CYS A 149 9.12 3.36 4.89
C CYS A 149 8.43 4.59 5.50
N PRO A 150 8.65 4.86 6.79
CA PRO A 150 8.19 6.10 7.40
C PRO A 150 8.95 7.28 6.80
N GLY A 151 8.30 8.45 6.73
CA GLY A 151 8.86 9.67 6.17
C GLY A 151 8.64 9.81 4.66
N VAL A 152 9.36 10.73 4.05
CA VAL A 152 9.17 11.16 2.65
C VAL A 152 10.33 10.67 1.77
N PRO A 153 10.12 9.62 0.95
CA PRO A 153 11.14 9.17 -0.01
C PRO A 153 11.36 10.21 -1.11
N ASP A 154 12.61 10.55 -1.34
CA ASP A 154 13.04 11.38 -2.47
C ASP A 154 13.44 10.48 -3.65
N VAL A 155 12.65 10.51 -4.70
CA VAL A 155 12.85 9.68 -5.90
C VAL A 155 14.18 9.98 -6.60
N LEU A 156 14.68 11.20 -6.52
CA LEU A 156 15.92 11.60 -7.21
C LEU A 156 17.15 11.14 -6.43
N SER A 157 17.22 11.44 -5.14
CA SER A 157 18.39 11.14 -4.31
C SER A 157 18.39 9.73 -3.71
N GLY A 158 17.25 9.04 -3.70
CA GLY A 158 17.10 7.75 -3.02
C GLY A 158 17.11 7.83 -1.50
N LYS A 159 17.08 9.04 -0.93
CA LYS A 159 17.02 9.28 0.51
C LYS A 159 15.59 9.21 1.04
N VAL A 160 15.46 9.03 2.34
CA VAL A 160 14.19 9.15 3.06
C VAL A 160 14.32 10.31 4.04
N ASN A 161 13.52 11.35 3.84
CA ASN A 161 13.50 12.54 4.69
C ASN A 161 12.40 12.41 5.76
N PHE A 162 12.52 13.15 6.85
CA PHE A 162 11.49 13.21 7.90
C PHE A 162 11.11 11.83 8.49
N ALA A 163 12.08 10.96 8.74
CA ALA A 163 11.88 9.64 9.34
C ALA A 163 12.55 9.54 10.73
N PRO A 164 12.08 10.28 11.74
CA PRO A 164 12.74 10.36 13.06
C PRO A 164 12.75 9.02 13.81
N ASN A 165 11.89 8.08 13.42
CA ASN A 165 11.75 6.78 14.06
C ASN A 165 12.82 5.76 13.63
N ILE A 166 13.67 6.09 12.63
CA ILE A 166 14.76 5.23 12.15
C ILE A 166 16.03 6.05 12.07
N ALA A 167 16.94 5.83 12.99
CA ALA A 167 18.19 6.59 13.09
C ALA A 167 18.99 6.53 11.78
N GLY A 168 19.50 7.69 11.31
CA GLY A 168 20.43 7.78 10.19
C GLY A 168 19.93 7.32 8.82
N ILE A 169 18.64 7.05 8.65
CA ILE A 169 18.08 6.67 7.34
C ILE A 169 18.16 7.82 6.33
N ASP A 170 18.08 9.06 6.81
CA ASP A 170 18.16 10.30 6.04
C ASP A 170 19.60 10.65 5.61
N GLN A 171 20.61 10.00 6.20
CA GLN A 171 22.03 10.27 5.95
C GLN A 171 22.59 9.50 4.77
N ILE A 172 21.85 8.52 4.23
CA ILE A 172 22.31 7.64 3.16
C ILE A 172 21.37 7.64 1.96
N ASP A 173 21.84 7.21 0.79
CA ASP A 173 20.97 6.75 -0.29
C ASP A 173 20.40 5.38 0.10
N PHE A 174 19.26 5.39 0.79
CA PHE A 174 18.63 4.19 1.33
C PHE A 174 18.14 3.25 0.23
N ARG A 175 17.67 3.80 -0.90
CA ARG A 175 17.26 3.00 -2.06
C ARG A 175 18.42 2.17 -2.61
N THR A 176 19.57 2.82 -2.85
CA THR A 176 20.76 2.12 -3.33
C THR A 176 21.25 1.10 -2.31
N ALA A 177 21.26 1.44 -1.02
CA ALA A 177 21.69 0.53 0.04
C ALA A 177 20.83 -0.75 0.10
N VAL A 178 19.50 -0.63 -0.01
CA VAL A 178 18.59 -1.79 -0.07
C VAL A 178 18.76 -2.55 -1.38
N SER A 179 18.95 -1.86 -2.52
CA SER A 179 19.18 -2.52 -3.81
C SER A 179 20.46 -3.36 -3.81
N GLU A 180 21.53 -2.88 -3.19
CA GLU A 180 22.78 -3.64 -2.99
C GLU A 180 22.57 -4.85 -2.09
N ALA A 181 21.87 -4.67 -0.96
CA ALA A 181 21.63 -5.72 0.01
C ALA A 181 20.73 -6.85 -0.52
N THR A 182 19.72 -6.51 -1.32
CA THR A 182 18.77 -7.49 -1.90
C THR A 182 19.21 -8.04 -3.26
N GLY A 183 20.14 -7.36 -3.95
CA GLY A 183 20.52 -7.70 -5.33
C GLY A 183 19.41 -7.43 -6.37
N THR A 184 18.39 -6.62 -6.03
CA THR A 184 17.25 -6.34 -6.90
C THR A 184 17.02 -4.84 -7.08
N LYS A 185 16.28 -4.45 -8.13
CA LYS A 185 15.77 -3.08 -8.27
C LYS A 185 14.91 -2.75 -7.04
N THR A 186 15.16 -1.61 -6.40
CA THR A 186 14.41 -1.18 -5.23
C THR A 186 13.56 0.06 -5.54
N LEU A 187 12.30 0.02 -5.09
CA LEU A 187 11.37 1.15 -5.07
C LEU A 187 11.09 1.50 -3.60
N LEU A 188 11.08 2.80 -3.31
CA LEU A 188 10.68 3.32 -2.00
C LEU A 188 9.35 4.06 -2.13
N GLU A 189 8.47 3.87 -1.15
CA GLU A 189 7.23 4.63 -1.02
C GLU A 189 6.97 4.91 0.46
N ASN A 190 6.22 5.97 0.76
CA ASN A 190 5.76 6.23 2.13
C ASN A 190 4.79 5.14 2.59
N ASP A 191 4.89 4.70 3.85
CA ASP A 191 4.10 3.63 4.45
C ASP A 191 2.58 3.92 4.45
N VAL A 192 2.16 5.17 4.70
CA VAL A 192 0.74 5.56 4.67
C VAL A 192 0.22 5.66 3.24
N ASN A 193 1.05 6.07 2.28
CA ASN A 193 0.72 6.00 0.84
C ASN A 193 0.51 4.55 0.41
N LEU A 194 1.34 3.64 0.86
CA LEU A 194 1.13 2.21 0.61
C LEU A 194 -0.13 1.71 1.32
N ALA A 195 -0.39 2.15 2.54
CA ALA A 195 -1.60 1.74 3.26
C ALA A 195 -2.88 2.14 2.51
N VAL A 196 -2.97 3.36 1.96
CA VAL A 196 -4.14 3.74 1.15
C VAL A 196 -4.24 2.93 -0.15
N LEU A 197 -3.11 2.62 -0.79
CA LEU A 197 -3.10 1.75 -1.99
C LEU A 197 -3.54 0.32 -1.66
N GLY A 198 -3.15 -0.22 -0.52
CA GLY A 198 -3.61 -1.52 -0.03
C GLY A 198 -5.12 -1.53 0.19
N GLU A 199 -5.64 -0.56 0.94
CA GLU A 199 -7.07 -0.41 1.19
C GLU A 199 -7.88 -0.12 -0.09
N HIS A 200 -7.30 0.56 -1.05
CA HIS A 200 -7.91 0.79 -2.37
C HIS A 200 -7.94 -0.48 -3.22
N TRP A 201 -6.93 -1.33 -3.11
CA TRP A 201 -6.89 -2.60 -3.85
C TRP A 201 -7.80 -3.67 -3.24
N LEU A 202 -7.71 -3.90 -1.92
CA LEU A 202 -8.29 -5.06 -1.24
C LEU A 202 -9.20 -4.74 -0.05
N GLY A 203 -9.29 -3.48 0.38
CA GLY A 203 -9.96 -3.08 1.60
C GLY A 203 -11.12 -2.12 1.41
N ALA A 204 -11.31 -1.22 2.36
CA ALA A 204 -12.43 -0.29 2.45
C ALA A 204 -12.53 0.72 1.30
N GLY A 205 -11.45 0.94 0.56
CA GLY A 205 -11.38 1.81 -0.62
C GLY A 205 -11.61 1.10 -1.95
N HIS A 206 -11.90 -0.20 -1.95
CA HIS A 206 -12.00 -0.98 -3.19
C HIS A 206 -13.11 -0.46 -4.12
N GLY A 207 -12.72 -0.18 -5.38
CA GLY A 207 -13.63 0.31 -6.41
C GLY A 207 -14.07 1.76 -6.26
N ILE A 208 -13.37 2.57 -5.46
CA ILE A 208 -13.67 3.98 -5.21
C ILE A 208 -12.54 4.86 -5.75
N ASP A 209 -12.86 5.83 -6.61
CA ASP A 209 -11.83 6.64 -7.28
C ASP A 209 -11.21 7.73 -6.39
N ASN A 210 -11.94 8.21 -5.37
CA ASN A 210 -11.49 9.30 -4.50
C ASN A 210 -11.53 8.84 -3.03
N VAL A 211 -10.35 8.46 -2.51
CA VAL A 211 -10.17 7.88 -1.18
C VAL A 211 -9.12 8.66 -0.41
N ALA A 212 -9.38 8.90 0.86
CA ALA A 212 -8.34 9.31 1.80
C ALA A 212 -8.22 8.24 2.90
N LEU A 213 -7.00 7.84 3.25
CA LEU A 213 -6.72 7.08 4.46
C LEU A 213 -5.97 7.97 5.43
N ILE A 214 -6.41 8.05 6.68
CA ILE A 214 -5.71 8.76 7.74
C ILE A 214 -5.28 7.73 8.79
N ALA A 215 -3.98 7.62 8.98
CA ALA A 215 -3.40 6.76 10.01
C ALA A 215 -3.17 7.57 11.29
N PHE A 216 -3.85 7.18 12.39
CA PHE A 216 -3.64 7.72 13.72
C PHE A 216 -3.02 6.64 14.62
N GLY A 217 -1.80 6.91 15.12
CA GLY A 217 -1.03 5.98 15.95
C GLY A 217 0.08 6.68 16.69
N THR A 218 1.32 6.22 16.55
CA THR A 218 2.52 6.90 17.07
C THR A 218 2.73 8.26 16.43
N GLY A 219 2.34 8.41 15.15
CA GLY A 219 2.27 9.65 14.40
C GLY A 219 0.94 9.79 13.68
N VAL A 220 0.80 10.85 12.88
CA VAL A 220 -0.37 11.14 12.06
C VAL A 220 0.05 11.41 10.62
N GLY A 221 -0.42 10.58 9.69
CA GLY A 221 -0.21 10.75 8.26
C GLY A 221 -1.47 10.43 7.45
N ALA A 222 -1.50 10.84 6.19
CA ALA A 222 -2.55 10.42 5.27
C ALA A 222 -1.99 9.98 3.91
N GLY A 223 -2.69 9.03 3.28
CA GLY A 223 -2.55 8.71 1.88
C GLY A 223 -3.80 9.15 1.12
N LEU A 224 -3.62 9.71 -0.07
CA LEU A 224 -4.69 10.29 -0.86
C LEU A 224 -4.72 9.66 -2.25
N ILE A 225 -5.88 9.18 -2.67
CA ILE A 225 -6.16 8.74 -4.04
C ILE A 225 -7.21 9.69 -4.62
N VAL A 226 -6.93 10.27 -5.78
CA VAL A 226 -7.81 11.17 -6.51
C VAL A 226 -7.90 10.69 -7.96
N ASN A 227 -9.12 10.47 -8.43
CA ASN A 227 -9.39 9.89 -9.75
C ASN A 227 -8.61 8.58 -10.00
N GLY A 228 -8.56 7.70 -8.99
CA GLY A 228 -7.87 6.42 -9.04
C GLY A 228 -6.35 6.48 -8.96
N ALA A 229 -5.75 7.68 -8.78
CA ALA A 229 -4.30 7.87 -8.76
C ALA A 229 -3.81 8.37 -7.39
N LEU A 230 -2.71 7.80 -6.90
CA LEU A 230 -2.05 8.23 -5.67
C LEU A 230 -1.50 9.66 -5.82
N VAL A 231 -1.82 10.53 -4.86
CA VAL A 231 -1.34 11.92 -4.79
C VAL A 231 -0.08 11.98 -3.94
N ARG A 232 1.06 12.23 -4.57
CA ARG A 232 2.35 12.41 -3.87
C ARG A 232 2.72 13.88 -3.67
N GLY A 233 2.12 14.79 -4.45
CA GLY A 233 2.52 16.19 -4.47
C GLY A 233 3.89 16.41 -5.16
N ALA A 234 4.36 17.65 -5.17
CA ALA A 234 5.59 18.03 -5.87
C ALA A 234 6.86 17.49 -5.20
N SER A 235 6.85 17.32 -3.87
CA SER A 235 7.99 16.89 -3.06
C SER A 235 7.78 15.53 -2.38
N GLY A 236 6.69 14.83 -2.67
CA GLY A 236 6.33 13.60 -1.98
C GLY A 236 5.64 13.79 -0.62
N ALA A 237 5.42 15.04 -0.18
CA ALA A 237 4.90 15.36 1.14
C ALA A 237 3.36 15.56 1.17
N ALA A 238 2.63 15.19 0.13
CA ALA A 238 1.18 15.20 0.20
C ALA A 238 0.72 14.18 1.25
N GLY A 239 -0.20 14.60 2.13
CA GLY A 239 -0.67 13.73 3.21
C GLY A 239 0.03 13.89 4.55
N GLU A 240 1.02 14.78 4.68
CA GLU A 240 1.68 15.12 5.94
C GLU A 240 0.73 15.89 6.89
N LEU A 241 -0.37 15.24 7.30
CA LEU A 241 -1.42 15.85 8.11
C LEU A 241 -0.95 16.27 9.50
N GLY A 242 0.09 15.64 10.04
CA GLY A 242 0.68 16.04 11.31
C GLY A 242 1.01 17.54 11.37
N TYR A 243 1.31 18.16 10.23
CA TYR A 243 1.63 19.56 10.09
C TYR A 243 0.43 20.48 9.84
N LEU A 244 -0.82 19.99 9.91
CA LEU A 244 -1.98 20.88 9.88
C LEU A 244 -1.88 21.92 11.01
N PRO A 245 -2.14 23.24 10.73
CA PRO A 245 -1.84 24.34 11.64
C PRO A 245 -2.92 24.53 12.71
N PHE A 246 -3.32 23.45 13.36
CA PHE A 246 -4.27 23.47 14.47
C PHE A 246 -3.96 22.37 15.50
N GLY A 247 -4.54 22.51 16.69
CA GLY A 247 -4.30 21.60 17.82
C GLY A 247 -3.27 22.19 18.79
N ALA A 248 -2.04 22.44 18.34
CA ALA A 248 -1.02 23.22 19.04
C ALA A 248 -0.65 24.47 18.23
N ASP A 249 0.17 25.36 18.78
CA ASP A 249 0.69 26.52 18.05
C ASP A 249 1.66 26.04 16.94
N PRO A 250 1.36 26.30 15.65
CA PRO A 250 2.20 25.84 14.55
C PRO A 250 3.55 26.55 14.45
N PHE A 251 3.74 27.68 15.14
CA PHE A 251 4.98 28.48 15.14
C PHE A 251 5.97 28.06 16.23
N GLU A 252 5.58 27.18 17.16
CA GLU A 252 6.50 26.63 18.14
C GLU A 252 7.53 25.67 17.48
N GLU A 253 8.76 25.68 17.99
CA GLU A 253 9.85 24.83 17.49
C GLU A 253 9.46 23.34 17.48
N GLU A 254 8.79 22.89 18.53
CA GLU A 254 8.31 21.50 18.62
C GLU A 254 7.25 21.18 17.56
N SER A 255 6.39 22.14 17.18
CA SER A 255 5.42 21.97 16.08
C SER A 255 6.09 21.96 14.71
N LEU A 256 7.19 22.68 14.55
CA LEU A 256 8.00 22.60 13.33
C LEU A 256 8.72 21.25 13.21
N ARG A 257 9.03 20.62 14.35
CA ARG A 257 9.73 19.34 14.40
C ARG A 257 8.80 18.13 14.15
N VAL A 258 7.61 18.11 14.77
CA VAL A 258 6.71 16.94 14.73
C VAL A 258 5.32 17.24 14.18
N GLY A 259 4.97 18.50 13.92
CA GLY A 259 3.65 18.90 13.46
C GLY A 259 2.71 19.34 14.58
N ALA A 260 2.01 20.47 14.39
CA ALA A 260 1.10 21.04 15.40
C ALA A 260 -0.09 20.12 15.70
N PHE A 261 -0.63 19.48 14.68
CA PHE A 261 -1.73 18.53 14.82
C PHE A 261 -1.28 17.19 15.42
N GLU A 262 -0.12 16.67 15.03
CA GLU A 262 0.42 15.43 15.58
C GLU A 262 0.67 15.53 17.09
N ARG A 263 1.19 16.66 17.57
CA ARG A 263 1.44 16.93 19.01
C ARG A 263 0.24 16.68 19.91
N VAL A 264 -0.98 16.83 19.40
CA VAL A 264 -2.21 16.67 20.21
C VAL A 264 -3.00 15.42 19.88
N SER A 265 -2.78 14.83 18.70
CA SER A 265 -3.63 13.73 18.18
C SER A 265 -2.92 12.38 18.14
N ALA A 266 -1.57 12.34 18.18
CA ALA A 266 -0.80 11.11 18.26
C ALA A 266 -0.70 10.56 19.68
N THR A 267 -0.20 9.33 19.79
CA THR A 267 -0.06 8.59 21.07
C THR A 267 0.53 9.44 22.20
N HIS A 268 1.61 10.20 21.91
CA HIS A 268 2.27 10.99 22.95
C HIS A 268 1.42 12.18 23.42
N GLY A 269 0.69 12.83 22.52
CA GLY A 269 -0.20 13.94 22.86
C GLY A 269 -1.39 13.50 23.71
N ILE A 270 -1.97 12.34 23.39
CA ILE A 270 -3.05 11.73 24.18
C ILE A 270 -2.58 11.39 25.59
N ARG A 271 -1.40 10.77 25.73
CA ARG A 271 -0.80 10.47 27.05
C ARG A 271 -0.52 11.73 27.85
N ALA A 272 0.07 12.74 27.22
CA ALA A 272 0.37 14.02 27.86
C ALA A 272 -0.91 14.73 28.36
N ALA A 273 -1.97 14.73 27.55
CA ALA A 273 -3.26 15.31 27.94
C ALA A 273 -3.89 14.56 29.12
N TYR A 274 -3.84 13.24 29.13
CA TYR A 274 -4.36 12.43 30.23
C TYR A 274 -3.52 12.60 31.52
N LEU A 275 -2.18 12.60 31.41
CA LEU A 275 -1.28 12.87 32.51
C LEU A 275 -1.54 14.26 33.13
N ALA A 276 -1.69 15.31 32.33
CA ALA A 276 -1.97 16.65 32.78
C ALA A 276 -3.31 16.78 33.54
N THR A 277 -4.31 15.96 33.13
CA THR A 277 -5.64 15.99 33.74
C THR A 277 -5.73 15.16 35.03
N THR A 278 -5.03 13.99 35.06
CA THR A 278 -5.21 12.99 36.13
C THR A 278 -4.00 12.79 37.03
N GLY A 279 -2.81 13.26 36.59
CA GLY A 279 -1.55 12.95 37.25
C GLY A 279 -1.04 11.52 37.00
N LYS A 280 -1.73 10.71 36.19
CA LYS A 280 -1.39 9.33 35.91
C LYS A 280 -0.68 9.22 34.54
N ASP A 281 0.52 8.63 34.50
CA ASP A 281 1.22 8.30 33.25
C ASP A 281 0.93 6.84 32.90
N VAL A 282 0.07 6.63 31.89
CA VAL A 282 -0.34 5.32 31.39
C VAL A 282 -0.28 5.30 29.85
N ASP A 283 -0.31 4.12 29.24
CA ASP A 283 -0.37 3.99 27.79
C ASP A 283 -1.79 4.29 27.23
N VAL A 284 -1.89 4.49 25.92
CA VAL A 284 -3.17 4.82 25.27
C VAL A 284 -4.22 3.72 25.41
N PRO A 285 -3.90 2.42 25.30
CA PRO A 285 -4.86 1.36 25.60
C PRO A 285 -5.49 1.48 26.97
N ALA A 286 -4.71 1.73 28.04
CA ALA A 286 -5.23 1.92 29.39
C ALA A 286 -6.15 3.15 29.53
N ILE A 287 -5.91 4.22 28.74
CA ILE A 287 -6.81 5.40 28.69
C ILE A 287 -8.16 5.00 28.09
N PHE A 288 -8.18 4.18 27.03
CA PHE A 288 -9.42 3.66 26.45
C PHE A 288 -10.17 2.77 27.44
N ASP A 289 -9.48 1.89 28.17
CA ASP A 289 -10.08 1.03 29.20
C ASP A 289 -10.66 1.86 30.34
N ALA A 290 -9.98 2.92 30.79
CA ALA A 290 -10.47 3.85 31.79
C ALA A 290 -11.75 4.58 31.32
N ALA A 291 -11.79 5.03 30.05
CA ALA A 291 -12.96 5.67 29.46
C ALA A 291 -14.15 4.68 29.39
N ALA A 292 -13.92 3.43 28.97
CA ALA A 292 -14.92 2.39 28.93
C ALA A 292 -15.46 2.05 30.33
N SER A 293 -14.60 2.13 31.36
CA SER A 293 -14.97 1.93 32.78
C SER A 293 -15.71 3.12 33.39
N GLY A 294 -15.86 4.23 32.64
CA GLY A 294 -16.63 5.40 33.09
C GLY A 294 -15.80 6.57 33.67
N GLU A 295 -14.47 6.52 33.58
CA GLU A 295 -13.62 7.64 34.02
C GLU A 295 -13.86 8.86 33.14
N VAL A 296 -14.36 9.96 33.75
CA VAL A 296 -14.74 11.17 33.02
C VAL A 296 -13.54 11.83 32.34
N ALA A 297 -12.40 11.92 33.05
CA ALA A 297 -11.18 12.52 32.48
C ALA A 297 -10.68 11.80 31.24
N ALA A 298 -10.74 10.45 31.21
CA ALA A 298 -10.37 9.66 30.05
C ALA A 298 -11.30 9.93 28.87
N ARG A 299 -12.62 10.00 29.11
CA ARG A 299 -13.61 10.34 28.07
C ARG A 299 -13.36 11.74 27.50
N GLU A 300 -13.17 12.75 28.34
CA GLU A 300 -12.89 14.13 27.89
C GLU A 300 -11.64 14.22 27.01
N VAL A 301 -10.59 13.44 27.33
CA VAL A 301 -9.38 13.38 26.50
C VAL A 301 -9.69 12.76 25.13
N LEU A 302 -10.41 11.63 25.09
CA LEU A 302 -10.76 10.97 23.84
C LEU A 302 -11.75 11.77 22.98
N ASP A 303 -12.69 12.48 23.59
CA ASP A 303 -13.62 13.39 22.89
C ASP A 303 -12.86 14.55 22.22
N LYS A 304 -11.85 15.11 22.89
CA LYS A 304 -10.96 16.11 22.26
C LYS A 304 -10.19 15.55 21.08
N VAL A 305 -9.69 14.32 21.19
CA VAL A 305 -9.01 13.64 20.08
C VAL A 305 -9.98 13.45 18.90
N ALA A 306 -11.19 12.96 19.14
CA ALA A 306 -12.20 12.80 18.10
C ALA A 306 -12.57 14.14 17.42
N THR A 307 -12.67 15.22 18.20
CA THR A 307 -12.87 16.57 17.65
C THR A 307 -11.72 17.02 16.75
N GLN A 308 -10.47 16.75 17.13
CA GLN A 308 -9.32 17.06 16.29
C GLN A 308 -9.30 16.21 15.02
N MET A 309 -9.62 14.92 15.11
CA MET A 309 -9.75 14.04 13.94
C MET A 309 -10.85 14.52 12.98
N ALA A 310 -12.02 14.93 13.49
CA ALA A 310 -13.09 15.49 12.68
C ALA A 310 -12.64 16.75 11.90
N ARG A 311 -11.83 17.60 12.54
CA ARG A 311 -11.23 18.78 11.86
C ARG A 311 -10.28 18.36 10.74
N ALA A 312 -9.47 17.33 10.93
CA ALA A 312 -8.58 16.81 9.89
C ALA A 312 -9.37 16.22 8.73
N VAL A 313 -10.43 15.45 9.00
CA VAL A 313 -11.34 14.93 7.98
C VAL A 313 -12.02 16.07 7.22
N ALA A 314 -12.50 17.11 7.92
CA ALA A 314 -13.10 18.30 7.31
C ALA A 314 -12.09 19.06 6.42
N ALA A 315 -10.82 19.18 6.86
CA ALA A 315 -9.77 19.83 6.06
C ALA A 315 -9.51 19.07 4.74
N ILE A 316 -9.39 17.73 4.81
CA ILE A 316 -9.29 16.89 3.59
C ILE A 316 -10.55 17.02 2.75
N GLY A 317 -11.72 16.98 3.38
CA GLY A 317 -13.00 17.13 2.70
C GLY A 317 -13.13 18.44 1.93
N ALA A 318 -12.63 19.53 2.51
CA ALA A 318 -12.66 20.85 1.87
C ALA A 318 -11.70 21.00 0.68
N VAL A 319 -10.61 20.21 0.63
CA VAL A 319 -9.55 20.33 -0.38
C VAL A 319 -9.67 19.26 -1.45
N VAL A 320 -9.95 18.01 -1.05
CA VAL A 320 -9.93 16.82 -1.93
C VAL A 320 -11.33 16.31 -2.23
N ALA A 321 -12.29 16.52 -1.32
CA ALA A 321 -13.65 15.99 -1.41
C ALA A 321 -13.71 14.46 -1.69
N PRO A 322 -13.08 13.61 -0.86
CA PRO A 322 -13.09 12.18 -1.10
C PRO A 322 -14.48 11.58 -0.84
N GLU A 323 -14.80 10.47 -1.52
CA GLU A 323 -16.04 9.70 -1.31
C GLU A 323 -16.02 8.95 0.03
N VAL A 324 -14.83 8.54 0.46
CA VAL A 324 -14.60 7.86 1.73
C VAL A 324 -13.31 8.33 2.38
N VAL A 325 -13.35 8.52 3.69
CA VAL A 325 -12.18 8.65 4.56
C VAL A 325 -12.05 7.38 5.39
N ILE A 326 -10.96 6.68 5.23
CA ILE A 326 -10.63 5.46 5.97
C ILE A 326 -9.79 5.86 7.18
N LEU A 327 -10.23 5.54 8.39
CA LEU A 327 -9.47 5.75 9.60
C LEU A 327 -8.70 4.48 9.96
N GLY A 328 -7.38 4.60 9.96
CA GLY A 328 -6.44 3.52 10.27
C GLY A 328 -5.53 3.85 11.45
N GLY A 329 -4.57 2.96 11.71
CA GLY A 329 -3.68 3.05 12.87
C GLY A 329 -4.32 2.58 14.17
N ALA A 330 -3.50 2.42 15.22
CA ALA A 330 -3.93 1.84 16.50
C ALA A 330 -5.00 2.68 17.25
N ILE A 331 -5.10 3.95 16.92
CA ILE A 331 -6.09 4.88 17.51
C ILE A 331 -7.28 5.05 16.57
N GLY A 332 -7.04 5.33 15.29
CA GLY A 332 -8.08 5.66 14.32
C GLY A 332 -9.04 4.51 14.01
N SER A 333 -8.58 3.25 14.12
CA SER A 333 -9.40 2.06 13.87
C SER A 333 -10.34 1.69 15.04
N ARG A 334 -10.27 2.40 16.18
CA ARG A 334 -11.11 2.09 17.34
C ARG A 334 -12.55 2.51 17.11
N PRO A 335 -13.55 1.65 17.38
CA PRO A 335 -14.96 1.94 17.14
C PRO A 335 -15.46 3.20 17.88
N GLU A 336 -14.95 3.45 19.08
CA GLU A 336 -15.29 4.62 19.90
C GLU A 336 -14.86 5.93 19.21
N ILE A 337 -13.65 5.92 18.65
CA ILE A 337 -13.08 7.06 17.93
C ILE A 337 -13.80 7.26 16.59
N LEU A 338 -14.08 6.20 15.86
CA LEU A 338 -14.83 6.27 14.60
C LEU A 338 -16.19 6.92 14.79
N THR A 339 -16.93 6.48 15.80
CA THR A 339 -18.26 6.99 16.13
C THR A 339 -18.18 8.47 16.53
N ALA A 340 -17.32 8.81 17.50
CA ALA A 340 -17.17 10.17 17.99
C ALA A 340 -16.68 11.13 16.89
N THR A 341 -15.72 10.70 16.06
CA THR A 341 -15.22 11.50 14.92
C THR A 341 -16.34 11.74 13.88
N SER A 342 -17.17 10.74 13.60
CA SER A 342 -18.28 10.87 12.64
C SER A 342 -19.34 11.86 13.17
N ASP A 343 -19.65 11.82 14.46
CA ASP A 343 -20.62 12.74 15.06
C ASP A 343 -20.08 14.17 15.14
N GLU A 344 -18.82 14.37 15.49
CA GLU A 344 -18.18 15.68 15.46
C GLU A 344 -18.08 16.23 14.03
N LEU A 345 -17.79 15.39 13.02
CA LEU A 345 -17.75 15.83 11.63
C LEU A 345 -19.08 16.44 11.16
N LYS A 346 -20.22 15.82 11.50
CA LYS A 346 -21.55 16.34 11.18
C LYS A 346 -21.82 17.73 11.75
N ARG A 347 -21.14 18.09 12.86
CA ARG A 347 -21.27 19.39 13.51
C ARG A 347 -20.39 20.49 12.90
N CYS A 348 -19.26 20.10 12.28
CA CYS A 348 -18.28 21.07 11.78
C CYS A 348 -18.13 21.10 10.26
N PHE A 349 -18.72 20.14 9.52
CA PHE A 349 -18.60 20.05 8.07
C PHE A 349 -19.94 19.74 7.41
N PRO A 350 -20.46 20.62 6.50
CA PRO A 350 -21.80 20.49 5.97
C PRO A 350 -21.92 19.47 4.81
N PHE A 351 -20.82 19.03 4.24
CA PHE A 351 -20.82 18.09 3.13
C PHE A 351 -20.67 16.65 3.65
N PRO A 352 -21.47 15.69 3.17
CA PRO A 352 -21.39 14.32 3.65
C PRO A 352 -20.07 13.66 3.18
N ILE A 353 -19.33 13.08 4.12
CA ILE A 353 -18.19 12.20 3.88
C ILE A 353 -18.45 10.91 4.63
N ARG A 354 -18.29 9.77 3.96
CA ARG A 354 -18.35 8.47 4.58
C ARG A 354 -17.04 8.21 5.32
N ILE A 355 -17.13 7.84 6.60
CA ILE A 355 -15.98 7.41 7.40
C ILE A 355 -16.08 5.91 7.60
N GLU A 356 -15.02 5.17 7.29
CA GLU A 356 -14.92 3.72 7.42
C GLU A 356 -13.65 3.34 8.19
N PRO A 357 -13.65 2.24 8.95
CA PRO A 357 -12.43 1.70 9.52
C PRO A 357 -11.56 1.04 8.44
N ALA A 358 -10.24 1.09 8.63
CA ALA A 358 -9.30 0.31 7.83
C ALA A 358 -9.58 -1.19 7.97
N GLN A 359 -9.66 -1.92 6.85
CA GLN A 359 -9.98 -3.35 6.82
C GLN A 359 -8.74 -4.25 6.84
N LEU A 360 -7.62 -3.77 6.31
CA LEU A 360 -6.38 -4.56 6.21
C LEU A 360 -5.49 -4.42 7.46
N GLY A 361 -5.81 -3.51 8.37
CA GLY A 361 -5.09 -3.31 9.62
C GLY A 361 -3.57 -3.16 9.40
N HIS A 362 -2.79 -3.98 10.08
CA HIS A 362 -1.32 -3.96 9.99
C HIS A 362 -0.74 -4.53 8.68
N HIS A 363 -1.56 -5.07 7.80
CA HIS A 363 -1.15 -5.53 6.47
C HIS A 363 -1.42 -4.48 5.38
N ALA A 364 -2.00 -3.33 5.70
CA ALA A 364 -2.37 -2.33 4.69
C ALA A 364 -1.16 -1.85 3.89
N ALA A 365 -0.07 -1.43 4.55
CA ALA A 365 1.15 -0.98 3.90
C ALA A 365 1.82 -2.10 3.09
N LEU A 366 1.90 -3.32 3.63
CA LEU A 366 2.45 -4.47 2.91
C LEU A 366 1.63 -4.77 1.65
N SER A 367 0.28 -4.77 1.74
CA SER A 367 -0.61 -4.97 0.59
C SER A 367 -0.43 -3.89 -0.47
N GLY A 368 -0.22 -2.64 -0.06
CA GLY A 368 0.12 -1.55 -0.96
C GLY A 368 1.48 -1.73 -1.63
N ALA A 369 2.49 -2.21 -0.90
CA ALA A 369 3.80 -2.54 -1.49
C ALA A 369 3.67 -3.64 -2.55
N VAL A 370 2.82 -4.64 -2.30
CA VAL A 370 2.47 -5.67 -3.29
C VAL A 370 1.79 -5.03 -4.51
N ALA A 371 0.81 -4.16 -4.30
CA ALA A 371 0.09 -3.48 -5.38
C ALA A 371 1.03 -2.67 -6.29
N VAL A 372 1.91 -1.85 -5.68
CA VAL A 372 2.92 -1.07 -6.41
C VAL A 372 3.87 -1.99 -7.17
N GLY A 373 4.39 -3.00 -6.50
CA GLY A 373 5.36 -3.91 -7.10
C GLY A 373 4.78 -4.74 -8.24
N LEU A 374 3.58 -5.28 -8.10
CA LEU A 374 2.91 -6.00 -9.19
C LEU A 374 2.64 -5.10 -10.39
N THR A 375 2.17 -3.87 -10.17
CA THR A 375 1.95 -2.90 -11.25
C THR A 375 3.23 -2.64 -12.04
N GLU A 376 4.34 -2.39 -11.35
CA GLU A 376 5.65 -2.18 -11.97
C GLU A 376 6.15 -3.43 -12.68
N LEU A 377 6.07 -4.60 -12.03
CA LEU A 377 6.56 -5.85 -12.57
C LEU A 377 5.78 -6.29 -13.81
N HIS A 378 4.45 -6.24 -13.76
CA HIS A 378 3.61 -6.53 -14.92
C HIS A 378 3.87 -5.55 -16.07
N THR A 379 4.07 -4.27 -15.76
CA THR A 379 4.39 -3.26 -16.77
C THR A 379 5.76 -3.54 -17.40
N GLU A 380 6.75 -3.87 -16.61
CA GLU A 380 8.09 -4.22 -17.11
C GLU A 380 8.08 -5.48 -17.99
N LEU A 381 7.35 -6.51 -17.56
CA LEU A 381 7.32 -7.79 -18.27
C LEU A 381 6.44 -7.76 -19.53
N PHE A 382 5.28 -7.10 -19.46
CA PHE A 382 4.24 -7.27 -20.47
C PHE A 382 3.84 -5.98 -21.20
N ALA A 383 4.22 -4.80 -20.69
CA ALA A 383 3.79 -3.51 -21.23
C ALA A 383 4.93 -2.50 -21.48
N LYS A 384 6.19 -2.90 -21.45
CA LYS A 384 7.41 -2.07 -21.44
C LYS A 384 7.44 -0.94 -22.49
N SER A 385 6.75 -1.08 -23.61
CA SER A 385 6.69 -0.09 -24.69
C SER A 385 5.27 0.38 -25.01
N ALA A 386 4.31 0.17 -24.10
CA ALA A 386 2.95 0.69 -24.20
C ALA A 386 2.78 1.86 -23.21
N PRO A 387 3.10 3.12 -23.60
CA PRO A 387 3.04 4.26 -22.70
C PRO A 387 1.64 4.43 -22.12
N GLY A 388 1.55 4.52 -20.78
CA GLY A 388 0.28 4.69 -20.07
C GLY A 388 -0.54 3.42 -19.92
N ALA A 389 -0.07 2.27 -20.38
CA ALA A 389 -0.72 0.99 -20.10
C ALA A 389 -0.36 0.55 -18.67
N VAL A 390 -1.37 0.41 -17.83
CA VAL A 390 -1.24 -0.14 -16.48
C VAL A 390 -2.07 -1.41 -16.42
N ILE A 391 -1.43 -2.55 -16.17
CA ILE A 391 -2.15 -3.80 -15.97
C ILE A 391 -2.93 -3.66 -14.66
N THR A 392 -4.24 -3.82 -14.72
CA THR A 392 -5.10 -3.83 -13.54
C THR A 392 -4.63 -4.97 -12.63
N LEU A 393 -4.58 -4.72 -11.34
CA LEU A 393 -4.10 -5.70 -10.38
C LEU A 393 -5.03 -6.91 -10.31
N PRO A 394 -4.50 -8.15 -10.27
CA PRO A 394 -5.31 -9.33 -10.06
C PRO A 394 -5.98 -9.26 -8.68
N THR A 395 -7.17 -9.82 -8.56
CA THR A 395 -7.73 -10.10 -7.22
C THR A 395 -7.10 -11.40 -6.73
N PRO A 396 -6.30 -11.40 -5.65
CA PRO A 396 -5.67 -12.60 -5.13
C PRO A 396 -6.75 -13.65 -4.83
N LYS A 397 -6.52 -14.90 -5.24
CA LYS A 397 -7.41 -16.01 -4.84
C LYS A 397 -7.37 -16.07 -3.32
N GLN A 398 -8.52 -15.92 -2.68
CA GLN A 398 -8.69 -15.94 -1.21
C GLN A 398 -7.93 -17.12 -0.64
N GLY A 399 -6.89 -16.88 0.12
CA GLY A 399 -6.11 -17.96 0.70
C GLY A 399 -4.91 -17.61 1.55
N LYS A 400 -4.43 -16.33 1.65
CA LYS A 400 -3.33 -15.99 2.56
C LYS A 400 -3.06 -14.49 2.79
N LEU A 401 -3.92 -13.57 2.35
CA LEU A 401 -3.86 -12.17 2.82
C LEU A 401 -4.73 -11.93 4.06
N ALA A 402 -5.56 -12.88 4.42
CA ALA A 402 -6.33 -12.86 5.66
C ALA A 402 -5.56 -13.62 6.73
N GLY A 403 -4.59 -13.00 7.34
CA GLY A 403 -4.25 -13.30 8.72
C GLY A 403 -5.48 -12.91 9.54
N SER A 404 -6.42 -13.87 9.72
CA SER A 404 -7.42 -13.79 10.75
C SER A 404 -6.77 -13.38 12.06
N ALA A 405 -7.35 -12.38 12.69
CA ALA A 405 -7.07 -11.93 14.04
C ALA A 405 -6.58 -13.04 14.98
N GLU A 406 -5.40 -12.86 15.56
CA GLU A 406 -5.02 -13.16 16.93
C GLU A 406 -4.22 -12.00 17.48
#